data_20ae29220754a337da631e44d29d4e95
#
_entry.id   20ae29220754a337da631e44d29d4e95
#
_cell.length_a   1.000
_cell.length_b   1.000
_cell.length_c   1.000
_cell.angle_alpha   90.00
_cell.angle_beta   90.00
_cell.angle_gamma   90.00
#
_symmetry.space_group_name_H-M   'P 1'
#
loop_
_entity.id
_entity.type
_entity.pdbx_description
1 polymer ?
#
loop_
_entity_poly.entity_id
_entity_poly.type
_entity_poly.pdbx_seq_one_letter_code
_entity_poly.pdbx_strand_id
1 'polypeptide(L)'
;MNEDQTLTVSNSDGTSAVSSLSFVQSATITTQESYPRDVVFNNDGTKMFVVGANGDAVDEWTLSTAYDISTLSHVGNYSVSTNGSELLPWGLSFNNDGTKMFVSGDNTNKILEYHLSTPFTISTASYDSG
;
A
#
# COMPACT_ATOMS: atom_id res chain seq x y z
N MET A 1 -18.84 -8.28 34.57
CA MET A 1 -19.16 -7.95 33.56
C MET A 1 -18.88 -8.89 32.75
N ASN A 2 -19.41 -8.80 32.08
CA ASN A 2 -19.20 -9.32 31.08
C ASN A 2 -18.02 -8.92 30.54
N GLU A 3 -17.31 -9.63 30.36
CA GLU A 3 -16.23 -9.47 29.85
C GLU A 3 -16.28 -9.30 28.50
N ASP A 4 -17.32 -9.51 27.97
CA ASP A 4 -17.47 -9.28 26.59
C ASP A 4 -17.66 -7.84 26.36
N GLN A 5 -16.61 -7.11 26.41
CA GLN A 5 -16.63 -5.71 26.19
C GLN A 5 -16.60 -5.48 24.74
N THR A 6 -17.72 -5.32 24.14
CA THR A 6 -17.84 -5.01 22.72
C THR A 6 -17.91 -3.50 22.53
N LEU A 7 -16.98 -2.96 21.76
CA LEU A 7 -17.09 -1.57 21.31
C LEU A 7 -18.13 -1.51 20.21
N THR A 8 -19.20 -0.79 20.44
CA THR A 8 -20.25 -0.59 19.44
C THR A 8 -20.20 0.83 18.93
N VAL A 9 -20.04 0.96 17.60
CA VAL A 9 -20.18 2.25 16.94
C VAL A 9 -21.52 2.25 16.23
N SER A 10 -22.37 3.22 16.55
CA SER A 10 -23.75 3.25 16.05
C SER A 10 -23.99 4.48 15.19
N ASN A 11 -24.86 4.32 14.21
CA ASN A 11 -25.39 5.44 13.44
C ASN A 11 -26.47 6.17 14.26
N SER A 12 -26.91 7.32 13.75
CA SER A 12 -27.94 8.10 14.44
C SER A 12 -29.31 7.39 14.54
N ASP A 13 -29.51 6.35 13.70
CA ASP A 13 -30.72 5.54 13.75
C ASP A 13 -30.59 4.35 14.71
N GLY A 14 -29.48 4.25 15.44
CA GLY A 14 -29.28 3.16 16.40
C GLY A 14 -28.64 1.91 15.83
N THR A 15 -28.33 1.84 14.53
CA THR A 15 -27.66 0.68 13.95
C THR A 15 -26.16 0.78 14.15
N SER A 16 -25.48 -0.37 14.25
CA SER A 16 -24.04 -0.41 14.36
C SER A 16 -23.41 -0.14 13.00
N ALA A 17 -22.49 0.85 12.90
CA ALA A 17 -21.76 1.12 11.67
C ALA A 17 -20.90 -0.08 11.24
N VAL A 18 -20.39 -0.86 12.19
CA VAL A 18 -19.57 -2.04 11.89
C VAL A 18 -20.39 -3.14 11.22
N SER A 19 -21.70 -3.24 11.55
CA SER A 19 -22.55 -4.26 10.96
C SER A 19 -22.84 -4.03 9.48
N SER A 20 -22.50 -2.84 8.93
CA SER A 20 -22.66 -2.56 7.50
C SER A 20 -21.50 -3.10 6.67
N LEU A 21 -20.45 -3.60 7.30
CA LEU A 21 -19.31 -4.15 6.57
C LEU A 21 -19.65 -5.52 6.00
N SER A 22 -19.24 -5.75 4.77
CA SER A 22 -19.33 -7.06 4.15
C SER A 22 -18.06 -7.33 3.38
N PHE A 23 -17.61 -8.60 3.42
CA PHE A 23 -16.50 -9.04 2.59
C PHE A 23 -16.96 -9.07 1.12
N VAL A 24 -16.21 -8.44 0.23
CA VAL A 24 -16.55 -8.39 -1.19
C VAL A 24 -15.71 -9.39 -1.99
N GLN A 25 -14.39 -9.30 -1.89
CA GLN A 25 -13.52 -10.13 -2.71
C GLN A 25 -12.08 -10.08 -2.21
N SER A 26 -11.25 -10.97 -2.75
CA SER A 26 -9.81 -10.96 -2.54
C SER A 26 -9.09 -11.08 -3.88
N ALA A 27 -7.85 -10.63 -3.93
CA ALA A 27 -6.98 -10.82 -5.08
C ALA A 27 -5.67 -11.44 -4.62
N THR A 28 -5.15 -12.38 -5.42
CA THR A 28 -3.90 -13.06 -5.11
C THR A 28 -2.74 -12.32 -5.78
N ILE A 29 -1.73 -11.95 -4.99
CA ILE A 29 -0.55 -11.24 -5.47
C ILE A 29 0.74 -12.00 -5.15
N THR A 30 0.65 -13.27 -4.71
CA THR A 30 1.78 -14.06 -4.23
C THR A 30 2.89 -14.24 -5.24
N THR A 31 2.61 -14.12 -6.53
CA THR A 31 3.63 -14.21 -7.56
C THR A 31 4.60 -13.02 -7.50
N GLN A 32 4.09 -11.85 -7.14
CA GLN A 32 4.87 -10.62 -7.04
C GLN A 32 5.34 -10.39 -5.61
N GLU A 33 4.43 -10.54 -4.65
CA GLU A 33 4.74 -10.31 -3.24
C GLU A 33 4.06 -11.36 -2.36
N SER A 34 4.86 -12.17 -1.70
CA SER A 34 4.35 -13.25 -0.82
C SER A 34 4.28 -12.83 0.65
N TYR A 35 4.89 -11.69 1.02
CA TYR A 35 4.84 -11.14 2.37
C TYR A 35 4.42 -9.67 2.35
N PRO A 36 3.18 -9.38 1.87
CA PRO A 36 2.72 -7.99 1.79
C PRO A 36 2.59 -7.37 3.18
N ARG A 37 2.96 -6.10 3.30
CA ARG A 37 2.97 -5.36 4.56
C ARG A 37 2.03 -4.17 4.55
N ASP A 38 1.93 -3.48 3.42
CA ASP A 38 1.09 -2.30 3.31
C ASP A 38 0.58 -2.16 1.88
N VAL A 39 -0.62 -1.58 1.74
CA VAL A 39 -1.25 -1.34 0.45
C VAL A 39 -1.79 0.08 0.41
N VAL A 40 -1.50 0.79 -0.69
CA VAL A 40 -2.02 2.13 -0.92
C VAL A 40 -2.50 2.27 -2.36
N PHE A 41 -3.40 3.20 -2.59
CA PHE A 41 -3.92 3.52 -3.93
C PHE A 41 -3.52 4.94 -4.31
N ASN A 42 -3.53 5.23 -5.61
CA ASN A 42 -3.49 6.61 -6.07
C ASN A 42 -4.86 7.27 -5.85
N ASN A 43 -4.95 8.57 -6.18
CA ASN A 43 -6.11 9.38 -5.78
C ASN A 43 -7.43 8.95 -6.41
N ASP A 44 -7.41 8.33 -7.59
CA ASP A 44 -8.63 7.91 -8.29
C ASP A 44 -8.86 6.39 -8.27
N GLY A 45 -7.99 5.64 -7.59
CA GLY A 45 -8.14 4.19 -7.45
C GLY A 45 -7.79 3.37 -8.68
N THR A 46 -7.14 3.98 -9.67
CA THR A 46 -6.73 3.28 -10.90
C THR A 46 -5.37 2.60 -10.77
N LYS A 47 -4.64 2.89 -9.68
CA LYS A 47 -3.37 2.25 -9.37
C LYS A 47 -3.35 1.80 -7.91
N MET A 48 -2.73 0.65 -7.68
CA MET A 48 -2.48 0.09 -6.36
C MET A 48 -1.00 -0.20 -6.21
N PHE A 49 -0.50 0.06 -5.01
CA PHE A 49 0.90 -0.20 -4.67
C PHE A 49 0.96 -1.05 -3.42
N VAL A 50 1.84 -2.04 -3.42
CA VAL A 50 2.07 -2.90 -2.26
C VAL A 50 3.56 -2.89 -1.96
N VAL A 51 3.90 -2.71 -0.69
CA VAL A 51 5.27 -2.92 -0.21
C VAL A 51 5.28 -4.20 0.60
N GLY A 52 6.35 -4.95 0.48
CA GLY A 52 6.49 -6.20 1.22
C GLY A 52 7.92 -6.69 1.31
N ALA A 53 8.12 -7.76 2.07
CA ALA A 53 9.44 -8.27 2.42
C ALA A 53 9.92 -9.39 1.50
N ASN A 54 9.15 -9.80 0.51
CA ASN A 54 9.59 -10.88 -0.37
C ASN A 54 10.63 -10.44 -1.40
N GLY A 55 10.53 -9.25 -1.91
CA GLY A 55 11.50 -8.70 -2.86
C GLY A 55 12.13 -7.42 -2.35
N ASP A 56 11.79 -7.03 -1.14
CA ASP A 56 12.21 -5.74 -0.57
C ASP A 56 11.91 -4.62 -1.56
N ALA A 57 10.69 -4.59 -2.04
CA ALA A 57 10.29 -3.75 -3.16
C ALA A 57 8.90 -3.17 -2.97
N VAL A 58 8.61 -2.17 -3.77
CA VAL A 58 7.26 -1.66 -3.98
C VAL A 58 6.79 -2.18 -5.32
N ASP A 59 5.65 -2.86 -5.36
CA ASP A 59 5.02 -3.33 -6.58
C ASP A 59 3.89 -2.41 -7.00
N GLU A 60 3.73 -2.20 -8.30
CA GLU A 60 2.67 -1.37 -8.88
C GLU A 60 1.73 -2.22 -9.73
N TRP A 61 0.43 -2.01 -9.52
CA TRP A 61 -0.64 -2.57 -10.36
C TRP A 61 -1.50 -1.45 -10.90
N THR A 62 -2.07 -1.67 -12.08
CA THR A 62 -3.18 -0.87 -12.60
C THR A 62 -4.49 -1.60 -12.37
N LEU A 63 -5.57 -0.85 -12.22
CA LEU A 63 -6.92 -1.36 -12.11
C LEU A 63 -7.74 -0.78 -13.26
N SER A 64 -8.34 -1.66 -14.09
CA SER A 64 -9.17 -1.17 -15.19
C SER A 64 -10.49 -0.59 -14.70
N THR A 65 -10.93 -1.00 -13.51
CA THR A 65 -12.05 -0.36 -12.79
C THR A 65 -11.52 0.16 -11.45
N ALA A 66 -11.71 1.44 -11.20
CA ALA A 66 -11.18 2.11 -10.01
C ALA A 66 -11.60 1.39 -8.72
N TYR A 67 -10.64 1.11 -7.85
CA TYR A 67 -10.80 0.43 -6.57
C TYR A 67 -11.36 -0.99 -6.66
N ASP A 68 -11.44 -1.58 -7.85
CA ASP A 68 -11.90 -2.96 -8.02
C ASP A 68 -10.69 -3.88 -8.19
N ILE A 69 -10.31 -4.56 -7.10
CA ILE A 69 -9.11 -5.41 -7.10
C ILE A 69 -9.23 -6.66 -7.98
N SER A 70 -10.43 -7.01 -8.46
CA SER A 70 -10.56 -8.07 -9.44
C SER A 70 -10.01 -7.70 -10.81
N THR A 71 -9.75 -6.40 -11.04
CA THR A 71 -9.25 -5.87 -12.31
C THR A 71 -7.75 -5.54 -12.29
N LEU A 72 -7.01 -6.07 -11.29
CA LEU A 72 -5.58 -5.82 -11.15
C LEU A 72 -4.76 -6.36 -12.32
N SER A 73 -3.79 -5.57 -12.77
CA SER A 73 -2.77 -5.98 -13.73
C SER A 73 -1.41 -5.47 -13.24
N HIS A 74 -0.46 -6.37 -13.03
CA HIS A 74 0.86 -6.01 -12.51
C HIS A 74 1.65 -5.22 -13.55
N VAL A 75 2.26 -4.13 -13.11
CA VAL A 75 3.05 -3.24 -13.96
C VAL A 75 4.55 -3.51 -13.78
N GLY A 76 5.01 -3.57 -12.54
CA GLY A 76 6.42 -3.75 -12.22
C GLY A 76 6.70 -3.46 -10.77
N ASN A 77 7.97 -3.48 -10.40
CA ASN A 77 8.39 -3.20 -9.04
C ASN A 77 9.58 -2.24 -8.99
N TYR A 78 9.82 -1.68 -7.81
CA TYR A 78 10.96 -0.82 -7.52
C TYR A 78 11.62 -1.32 -6.25
N SER A 79 12.89 -1.74 -6.34
CA SER A 79 13.62 -2.31 -5.22
C SER A 79 14.07 -1.23 -4.24
N VAL A 80 13.61 -1.32 -3.01
CA VAL A 80 14.06 -0.45 -1.92
C VAL A 80 15.33 -0.98 -1.26
N SER A 81 15.66 -2.26 -1.43
CA SER A 81 16.92 -2.80 -0.95
C SER A 81 18.10 -2.28 -1.78
N THR A 82 17.93 -2.16 -3.09
CA THR A 82 18.96 -1.58 -3.97
C THR A 82 19.01 -0.05 -3.84
N ASN A 83 17.87 0.58 -3.63
CA ASN A 83 17.72 2.02 -3.62
C ASN A 83 17.33 2.53 -2.23
N GLY A 84 18.22 2.41 -1.27
CA GLY A 84 17.97 2.85 0.12
C GLY A 84 18.41 1.85 1.16
N SER A 85 18.81 0.64 0.73
CA SER A 85 19.31 -0.44 1.61
C SER A 85 18.28 -0.94 2.61
N GLU A 86 16.97 -0.81 2.32
CA GLU A 86 15.93 -1.31 3.22
C GLU A 86 15.59 -2.76 2.85
N LEU A 87 15.85 -3.67 3.75
CA LEU A 87 15.62 -5.11 3.57
C LEU A 87 14.34 -5.60 4.26
N LEU A 88 13.70 -4.76 5.05
CA LEU A 88 12.46 -5.11 5.75
C LEU A 88 11.49 -3.93 5.67
N PRO A 89 11.00 -3.60 4.46
CA PRO A 89 10.06 -2.49 4.32
C PRO A 89 8.70 -2.86 4.92
N TRP A 90 8.09 -1.91 5.63
CA TRP A 90 6.83 -2.12 6.33
C TRP A 90 5.70 -1.21 5.90
N GLY A 91 6.00 0.07 5.67
CA GLY A 91 4.98 1.07 5.40
C GLY A 91 5.24 1.81 4.10
N LEU A 92 4.17 2.27 3.47
CA LEU A 92 4.21 2.94 2.18
C LEU A 92 3.21 4.08 2.17
N SER A 93 3.63 5.23 1.67
CA SER A 93 2.70 6.33 1.43
C SER A 93 3.21 7.23 0.30
N PHE A 94 2.30 8.01 -0.26
CA PHE A 94 2.61 9.03 -1.26
C PHE A 94 2.14 10.39 -0.76
N ASN A 95 2.74 11.45 -1.28
CA ASN A 95 2.16 12.77 -1.11
C ASN A 95 0.94 12.92 -2.03
N ASN A 96 0.20 14.03 -1.89
CA ASN A 96 -1.09 14.19 -2.56
C ASN A 96 -1.04 14.12 -4.09
N ASP A 97 0.05 14.60 -4.69
CA ASP A 97 0.18 14.61 -6.14
C ASP A 97 1.00 13.43 -6.68
N GLY A 98 1.45 12.52 -5.83
CA GLY A 98 2.17 11.32 -6.25
C GLY A 98 3.59 11.55 -6.73
N THR A 99 4.17 12.72 -6.49
CA THR A 99 5.54 13.03 -6.90
C THR A 99 6.57 12.57 -5.87
N LYS A 100 6.12 12.18 -4.68
CA LYS A 100 6.98 11.64 -3.63
C LYS A 100 6.38 10.36 -3.07
N MET A 101 7.25 9.40 -2.80
CA MET A 101 6.94 8.14 -2.15
C MET A 101 7.77 7.99 -0.90
N PHE A 102 7.16 7.52 0.18
CA PHE A 102 7.83 7.32 1.46
C PHE A 102 7.71 5.87 1.87
N VAL A 103 8.83 5.27 2.24
CA VAL A 103 8.89 3.89 2.72
C VAL A 103 9.51 3.88 4.11
N SER A 104 8.83 3.26 5.06
CA SER A 104 9.41 2.97 6.37
C SER A 104 9.86 1.52 6.41
N GLY A 105 10.87 1.24 7.22
CA GLY A 105 11.32 -0.14 7.36
C GLY A 105 12.06 -0.38 8.66
N ASP A 106 12.27 -1.66 8.92
CA ASP A 106 12.82 -2.14 10.19
C ASP A 106 14.34 -2.33 10.13
N ASN A 107 14.87 -2.50 8.92
CA ASN A 107 16.29 -2.77 8.76
C ASN A 107 17.14 -1.51 8.95
N THR A 108 16.70 -0.40 8.39
CA THR A 108 17.45 0.87 8.50
C THR A 108 16.94 1.74 9.63
N ASN A 109 15.75 1.49 10.16
CA ASN A 109 15.06 2.33 11.13
C ASN A 109 14.89 3.76 10.62
N LYS A 110 14.59 3.92 9.33
CA LYS A 110 14.49 5.20 8.64
C LYS A 110 13.19 5.34 7.90
N ILE A 111 12.86 6.55 7.56
CA ILE A 111 11.89 6.85 6.51
C ILE A 111 12.71 7.21 5.26
N LEU A 112 12.49 6.47 4.20
CA LEU A 112 13.14 6.70 2.91
C LEU A 112 12.22 7.52 2.03
N GLU A 113 12.73 8.58 1.44
CA GLU A 113 12.00 9.43 0.52
C GLU A 113 12.49 9.19 -0.90
N TYR A 114 11.56 9.04 -1.81
CA TYR A 114 11.81 8.86 -3.24
C TYR A 114 11.07 9.91 -4.02
N HIS A 115 11.71 10.48 -5.05
CA HIS A 115 11.08 11.39 -5.99
C HIS A 115 10.63 10.62 -7.22
N LEU A 116 9.42 10.89 -7.68
CA LEU A 116 8.87 10.31 -8.90
C LEU A 116 8.72 11.42 -9.94
N SER A 117 9.40 11.30 -11.07
CA SER A 117 9.31 12.30 -12.14
C SER A 117 7.95 12.26 -12.84
N THR A 118 7.27 11.11 -12.80
CA THR A 118 5.88 10.98 -13.23
C THR A 118 5.04 10.56 -12.01
N PRO A 119 4.00 11.32 -11.66
CA PRO A 119 3.19 11.02 -10.48
C PRO A 119 2.69 9.57 -10.45
N PHE A 120 2.78 8.94 -9.27
CA PHE A 120 2.29 7.59 -9.04
C PHE A 120 2.82 6.56 -10.04
N THR A 121 4.05 6.75 -10.54
CA THR A 121 4.69 5.81 -11.48
C THR A 121 6.04 5.42 -10.91
N ILE A 122 6.10 4.24 -10.25
CA ILE A 122 7.27 3.85 -9.47
C ILE A 122 8.51 3.60 -10.33
N SER A 123 8.35 3.28 -11.62
CA SER A 123 9.49 3.14 -12.53
C SER A 123 10.27 4.44 -12.70
N THR A 124 9.68 5.58 -12.33
CA THR A 124 10.32 6.90 -12.41
C THR A 124 10.88 7.35 -11.06
N ALA A 125 10.88 6.48 -10.05
CA ALA A 125 11.36 6.83 -8.73
C ALA A 125 12.88 6.95 -8.71
N SER A 126 13.37 7.91 -7.93
CA SER A 126 14.79 8.06 -7.64
C SER A 126 14.97 8.28 -6.15
N TYR A 127 15.95 7.57 -5.58
CA TYR A 127 16.26 7.72 -4.15
C TYR A 127 17.12 8.96 -3.93
N ASP A 128 16.69 9.79 -3.00
CA ASP A 128 17.48 10.92 -2.57
C ASP A 128 18.17 10.53 -1.26
N SER A 129 19.47 10.33 -1.32
CA SER A 129 20.25 9.89 -0.15
C SER A 129 20.50 11.01 0.86
N GLY A 130 19.87 12.13 0.66
CA GLY A 130 19.97 13.26 1.55
C GLY A 130 20.82 14.34 1.01
#